data_a1f35eba1d7cc926ce6f3e505fa6bb19
#
_entry.id   a1f35eba1d7cc926ce6f3e505fa6bb19
#
_cell.length_a   1.000
_cell.length_b   1.000
_cell.length_c   1.000
_cell.angle_alpha   90.00
_cell.angle_beta   90.00
_cell.angle_gamma   90.00
#
_symmetry.space_group_name_H-M   'P 1'
#
loop_
_entity.id
_entity.type
_entity.pdbx_description
1 polymer ?
#
loop_
_entity_poly.entity_id
_entity_poly.type
_entity_poly.pdbx_seq_one_letter_code
_entity_poly.pdbx_strand_id
1 'polypeptide(L)'
;MTLINSEYGKRGGSEMLQVIKRDGTKVPFDKHKIAVAIEKAEHSSTGLYESGLAERIADEIEAYAIKLQKDMTIYAIEDQVYYKLIEYHNPATARAYEGYKAVQAFKRRQNTTDEDVIGLLDRSNVSVLDENSNKDATVLATQRDLIAGEFSRDYCRRLLLPPKIVQA
;
A
#
# COMPACT_ATOMS: atom_id res chain seq x y z
N MET A 1 -45.05 -4.59 25.71
CA MET A 1 -44.76 -3.32 25.05
C MET A 1 -43.49 -2.79 25.67
N THR A 2 -42.37 -3.29 25.20
CA THR A 2 -41.04 -3.04 25.78
C THR A 2 -40.22 -2.29 24.74
N LEU A 3 -39.95 -1.04 25.06
CA LEU A 3 -39.15 -0.13 24.21
C LEU A 3 -37.69 -0.55 24.25
N ILE A 4 -37.16 -0.97 23.11
CA ILE A 4 -35.74 -1.18 22.91
C ILE A 4 -35.13 0.20 22.62
N ASN A 5 -34.54 0.81 23.66
CA ASN A 5 -33.71 1.99 23.50
C ASN A 5 -32.45 1.58 22.76
N SER A 6 -32.37 2.01 21.50
CA SER A 6 -31.17 2.00 20.69
C SER A 6 -30.28 3.13 21.17
N GLU A 7 -29.31 2.83 22.03
CA GLU A 7 -28.18 3.70 22.32
C GLU A 7 -27.25 3.75 21.11
N TYR A 8 -27.60 4.55 20.12
CA TYR A 8 -26.63 5.02 19.11
C TYR A 8 -25.77 6.09 19.79
N GLY A 9 -24.62 5.66 20.32
CA GLY A 9 -23.59 6.55 20.82
C GLY A 9 -23.15 7.55 19.76
N LYS A 10 -23.56 8.81 19.93
CA LYS A 10 -22.99 9.96 19.22
C LYS A 10 -21.51 10.05 19.54
N ARG A 11 -20.64 9.64 18.61
CA ARG A 11 -19.24 10.05 18.61
C ARG A 11 -19.21 11.52 18.24
N GLY A 12 -19.13 12.37 19.22
CA GLY A 12 -18.87 13.80 19.05
C GLY A 12 -17.38 14.01 18.81
N GLY A 13 -17.04 14.56 17.67
CA GLY A 13 -15.69 14.90 17.22
C GLY A 13 -15.55 14.48 15.77
N SER A 14 -15.12 15.35 14.88
CA SER A 14 -14.84 15.00 13.48
C SER A 14 -13.61 14.10 13.44
N GLU A 15 -13.77 12.81 13.73
CA GLU A 15 -12.73 11.83 13.44
C GLU A 15 -12.55 11.82 11.92
N MET A 16 -11.44 12.39 11.46
CA MET A 16 -11.06 12.36 10.06
C MET A 16 -10.99 10.91 9.63
N LEU A 17 -11.67 10.58 8.53
CA LEU A 17 -11.65 9.28 7.91
C LEU A 17 -10.20 8.84 7.67
N GLN A 18 -9.85 7.64 8.09
CA GLN A 18 -8.49 7.12 7.96
C GLN A 18 -8.43 5.87 7.09
N VAL A 19 -7.28 5.68 6.46
CA VAL A 19 -6.95 4.49 5.68
C VAL A 19 -5.86 3.70 6.40
N ILE A 20 -6.10 2.41 6.56
CA ILE A 20 -5.12 1.47 7.09
C ILE A 20 -4.27 0.97 5.92
N LYS A 21 -2.98 1.33 5.92
CA LYS A 21 -2.01 0.87 4.93
C LYS A 21 -1.69 -0.63 5.10
N ARG A 22 -0.90 -1.16 4.17
CA ARG A 22 -0.46 -2.58 4.17
C ARG A 22 0.43 -2.94 5.35
N ASP A 23 1.18 -1.98 5.87
CA ASP A 23 2.03 -2.09 7.06
C ASP A 23 1.29 -1.86 8.38
N GLY A 24 -0.05 -1.69 8.34
CA GLY A 24 -0.89 -1.41 9.49
C GLY A 24 -0.92 0.07 9.90
N THR A 25 -0.12 0.95 9.32
CA THR A 25 -0.14 2.38 9.65
C THR A 25 -1.43 3.04 9.17
N LYS A 26 -1.93 3.99 9.96
CA LYS A 26 -3.13 4.77 9.63
C LYS A 26 -2.73 6.12 9.08
N VAL A 27 -3.35 6.51 7.97
CA VAL A 27 -3.16 7.81 7.33
C VAL A 27 -4.50 8.43 7.00
N PRO A 28 -4.60 9.76 6.90
CA PRO A 28 -5.83 10.42 6.45
C PRO A 28 -6.28 9.89 5.09
N PHE A 29 -7.61 9.73 4.94
CA PHE A 29 -8.20 9.37 3.66
C PHE A 29 -7.98 10.51 2.65
N ASP A 30 -7.54 10.15 1.45
CA ASP A 30 -7.24 11.11 0.38
C ASP A 30 -7.80 10.58 -0.94
N LYS A 31 -8.99 11.07 -1.31
CA LYS A 31 -9.67 10.67 -2.55
C LYS A 31 -8.88 11.02 -3.81
N HIS A 32 -8.06 12.08 -3.76
CA HIS A 32 -7.27 12.48 -4.91
C HIS A 32 -6.27 11.39 -5.33
N LYS A 33 -5.71 10.65 -4.37
CA LYS A 33 -4.85 9.49 -4.68
C LYS A 33 -5.59 8.38 -5.41
N ILE A 34 -6.88 8.19 -5.10
CA ILE A 34 -7.73 7.22 -5.79
C ILE A 34 -7.97 7.69 -7.23
N ALA A 35 -8.39 8.94 -7.42
CA ALA A 35 -8.61 9.51 -8.75
C ALA A 35 -7.36 9.41 -9.63
N VAL A 36 -6.20 9.85 -9.15
CA VAL A 36 -4.93 9.76 -9.88
C VAL A 36 -4.55 8.31 -10.24
N ALA A 37 -4.85 7.34 -9.38
CA ALA A 37 -4.57 5.94 -9.67
C ALA A 37 -5.48 5.40 -10.79
N ILE A 38 -6.74 5.81 -10.81
CA ILE A 38 -7.70 5.46 -11.88
C ILE A 38 -7.31 6.13 -13.18
N GLU A 39 -7.00 7.43 -13.20
CA GLU A 39 -6.52 8.15 -14.40
C GLU A 39 -5.30 7.49 -15.03
N LYS A 40 -4.32 7.08 -14.22
CA LYS A 40 -3.14 6.34 -14.71
C LYS A 40 -3.53 5.02 -15.36
N ALA A 41 -4.53 4.33 -14.81
CA ALA A 41 -5.05 3.11 -15.40
C ALA A 41 -5.81 3.40 -16.71
N GLU A 42 -6.60 4.46 -16.79
CA GLU A 42 -7.27 4.89 -18.02
C GLU A 42 -6.26 5.20 -19.14
N HIS A 43 -5.21 5.97 -18.83
CA HIS A 43 -4.16 6.30 -19.79
C HIS A 43 -3.36 5.08 -20.27
N SER A 44 -3.22 4.06 -19.44
CA SER A 44 -2.53 2.82 -19.81
C SER A 44 -3.43 1.79 -20.48
N SER A 45 -4.75 1.97 -20.42
CA SER A 45 -5.71 1.08 -21.05
C SER A 45 -5.92 1.46 -22.51
N THR A 46 -6.30 0.48 -23.33
CA THR A 46 -6.79 0.72 -24.69
C THR A 46 -8.27 1.10 -24.71
N GLY A 47 -8.85 1.37 -23.55
CA GLY A 47 -10.25 1.72 -23.36
C GLY A 47 -10.53 3.19 -23.65
N LEU A 48 -11.80 3.53 -23.61
CA LEU A 48 -12.26 4.89 -23.76
C LEU A 48 -11.91 5.68 -22.50
N TYR A 49 -11.19 6.78 -22.66
CA TYR A 49 -11.00 7.77 -21.60
C TYR A 49 -12.35 8.50 -21.38
N GLU A 50 -12.88 8.44 -20.18
CA GLU A 50 -14.07 9.17 -19.80
C GLU A 50 -13.70 10.27 -18.80
N SER A 51 -13.71 11.51 -19.27
CA SER A 51 -13.41 12.68 -18.43
C SER A 51 -14.32 12.73 -17.21
N GLY A 52 -13.70 12.80 -16.02
CA GLY A 52 -14.41 12.89 -14.74
C GLY A 52 -14.90 11.56 -14.16
N LEU A 53 -14.61 10.42 -14.80
CA LEU A 53 -14.95 9.09 -14.25
C LEU A 53 -14.14 8.81 -12.98
N ALA A 54 -12.85 9.12 -13.01
CA ALA A 54 -11.95 8.90 -11.89
C ALA A 54 -12.39 9.66 -10.64
N GLU A 55 -12.76 10.92 -10.78
CA GLU A 55 -13.25 11.75 -9.69
C GLU A 55 -14.60 11.24 -9.16
N ARG A 56 -15.53 10.87 -10.06
CA ARG A 56 -16.83 10.31 -9.64
C ARG A 56 -16.66 9.05 -8.79
N ILE A 57 -15.81 8.14 -9.24
CA ILE A 57 -15.53 6.91 -8.48
C ILE A 57 -14.88 7.22 -7.14
N ALA A 58 -13.92 8.16 -7.10
CA ALA A 58 -13.29 8.59 -5.86
C ALA A 58 -14.26 9.21 -4.88
N ASP A 59 -15.20 10.05 -5.35
CA ASP A 59 -16.27 10.66 -4.54
C ASP A 59 -17.24 9.60 -3.99
N GLU A 60 -17.60 8.60 -4.79
CA GLU A 60 -18.47 7.52 -4.34
C GLU A 60 -17.79 6.63 -3.27
N ILE A 61 -16.49 6.38 -3.40
CA ILE A 61 -15.73 5.60 -2.42
C ILE A 61 -15.60 6.40 -1.11
N GLU A 62 -15.37 7.73 -1.20
CA GLU A 62 -15.36 8.61 -0.03
C GLU A 62 -16.72 8.59 0.68
N ALA A 63 -17.81 8.74 -0.06
CA ALA A 63 -19.16 8.69 0.49
C ALA A 63 -19.47 7.33 1.14
N TYR A 64 -19.02 6.23 0.52
CA TYR A 64 -19.15 4.89 1.07
C TYR A 64 -18.38 4.74 2.38
N ALA A 65 -17.13 5.21 2.42
CA ALA A 65 -16.28 5.17 3.61
C ALA A 65 -16.89 5.99 4.77
N ILE A 66 -17.41 7.19 4.49
CA ILE A 66 -18.13 8.02 5.46
C ILE A 66 -19.35 7.28 6.02
N LYS A 67 -20.14 6.64 5.14
CA LYS A 67 -21.33 5.88 5.54
C LYS A 67 -20.99 4.67 6.44
N LEU A 68 -19.85 4.02 6.20
CA LEU A 68 -19.40 2.89 7.02
C LEU A 68 -18.98 3.32 8.43
N GLN A 69 -18.58 4.57 8.64
CA GLN A 69 -18.03 5.09 9.90
C GLN A 69 -16.87 4.24 10.47
N LYS A 70 -16.10 3.65 9.58
CA LYS A 70 -14.96 2.79 9.92
C LYS A 70 -13.77 3.09 9.02
N ASP A 71 -12.58 2.94 9.58
CA ASP A 71 -11.35 2.99 8.81
C ASP A 71 -11.35 1.89 7.74
N MET A 72 -11.05 2.25 6.50
CA MET A 72 -10.94 1.29 5.41
C MET A 72 -9.49 0.84 5.23
N THR A 73 -9.30 -0.44 4.94
CA THR A 73 -7.98 -0.91 4.50
C THR A 73 -7.73 -0.51 3.05
N ILE A 74 -6.45 -0.35 2.68
CA ILE A 74 -6.09 -0.08 1.30
C ILE A 74 -6.62 -1.15 0.34
N TYR A 75 -6.68 -2.41 0.78
CA TYR A 75 -7.23 -3.51 -0.01
C TYR A 75 -8.73 -3.33 -0.28
N ALA A 76 -9.50 -2.94 0.75
CA ALA A 76 -10.93 -2.68 0.59
C ALA A 76 -11.20 -1.52 -0.38
N ILE A 77 -10.37 -0.48 -0.36
CA ILE A 77 -10.46 0.64 -1.30
C ILE A 77 -10.14 0.16 -2.73
N GLU A 78 -9.08 -0.62 -2.90
CA GLU A 78 -8.68 -1.19 -4.20
C GLU A 78 -9.79 -2.06 -4.80
N ASP A 79 -10.44 -2.89 -3.99
CA ASP A 79 -11.57 -3.71 -4.42
C ASP A 79 -12.77 -2.85 -4.82
N GLN A 80 -13.08 -1.80 -4.05
CA GLN A 80 -14.16 -0.87 -4.41
C GLN A 80 -13.88 -0.16 -5.74
N VAL A 81 -12.64 0.29 -5.99
CA VAL A 81 -12.25 0.88 -7.28
C VAL A 81 -12.50 -0.10 -8.42
N TYR A 82 -12.07 -1.35 -8.28
CA TYR A 82 -12.27 -2.38 -9.29
C TYR A 82 -13.76 -2.62 -9.58
N TYR A 83 -14.58 -2.81 -8.54
CA TYR A 83 -16.01 -3.03 -8.69
C TYR A 83 -16.72 -1.84 -9.33
N LYS A 84 -16.36 -0.61 -8.96
CA LYS A 84 -16.92 0.60 -9.55
C LYS A 84 -16.57 0.73 -11.03
N LEU A 85 -15.32 0.43 -11.43
CA LEU A 85 -14.93 0.43 -12.84
C LEU A 85 -15.71 -0.59 -13.66
N ILE A 86 -16.03 -1.76 -13.10
CA ILE A 86 -16.90 -2.75 -13.76
C ILE A 86 -18.35 -2.25 -13.82
N GLU A 87 -18.87 -1.65 -12.75
CA GLU A 87 -20.22 -1.07 -12.70
C GLU A 87 -20.41 0.04 -13.74
N TYR A 88 -19.40 0.86 -13.96
CA TYR A 88 -19.36 1.88 -15.02
C TYR A 88 -19.05 1.33 -16.41
N HIS A 89 -19.13 0.02 -16.61
CA HIS A 89 -18.89 -0.66 -17.89
C HIS A 89 -17.52 -0.38 -18.51
N ASN A 90 -16.49 -0.13 -17.67
CA ASN A 90 -15.12 0.09 -18.12
C ASN A 90 -14.16 -1.05 -17.71
N PRO A 91 -14.36 -2.28 -18.23
CA PRO A 91 -13.55 -3.44 -17.85
C PRO A 91 -12.10 -3.34 -18.34
N ALA A 92 -11.83 -2.53 -19.40
CA ALA A 92 -10.48 -2.33 -19.89
C ALA A 92 -9.64 -1.57 -18.85
N THR A 93 -10.18 -0.48 -18.30
CA THR A 93 -9.54 0.28 -17.22
C THR A 93 -9.44 -0.54 -15.94
N ALA A 94 -10.45 -1.35 -15.62
CA ALA A 94 -10.37 -2.24 -14.45
C ALA A 94 -9.19 -3.22 -14.54
N ARG A 95 -8.95 -3.84 -15.70
CA ARG A 95 -7.79 -4.71 -15.93
C ARG A 95 -6.47 -3.95 -15.88
N ALA A 96 -6.42 -2.75 -16.47
CA ALA A 96 -5.23 -1.89 -16.43
C ALA A 96 -4.91 -1.47 -14.98
N TYR A 97 -5.94 -1.18 -14.17
CA TYR A 97 -5.79 -0.87 -12.76
C TYR A 97 -5.19 -2.04 -11.97
N GLU A 98 -5.66 -3.27 -12.19
CA GLU A 98 -5.06 -4.48 -11.58
C GLU A 98 -3.61 -4.67 -12.02
N GLY A 99 -3.30 -4.48 -13.30
CA GLY A 99 -1.94 -4.52 -13.81
C GLY A 99 -1.04 -3.47 -13.16
N TYR A 100 -1.53 -2.24 -13.03
CA TYR A 100 -0.82 -1.17 -12.31
C TYR A 100 -0.52 -1.54 -10.86
N LYS A 101 -1.51 -2.09 -10.13
CA LYS A 101 -1.33 -2.59 -8.76
C LYS A 101 -0.21 -3.64 -8.66
N ALA A 102 -0.20 -4.60 -9.58
CA ALA A 102 0.81 -5.65 -9.63
C ALA A 102 2.22 -5.07 -9.85
N VAL A 103 2.37 -4.13 -10.79
CA VAL A 103 3.64 -3.44 -11.06
C VAL A 103 4.10 -2.64 -9.85
N GLN A 104 3.20 -1.90 -9.18
CA GLN A 104 3.56 -1.15 -7.99
C GLN A 104 3.92 -2.08 -6.80
N ALA A 105 3.26 -3.22 -6.67
CA ALA A 105 3.62 -4.22 -5.66
C ALA A 105 5.01 -4.82 -5.93
N PHE A 106 5.33 -5.09 -7.20
CA PHE A 106 6.65 -5.56 -7.60
C PHE A 106 7.74 -4.51 -7.32
N LYS A 107 7.52 -3.24 -7.72
CA LYS A 107 8.45 -2.15 -7.44
C LYS A 107 8.74 -1.98 -5.95
N ARG A 108 7.70 -2.03 -5.10
CA ARG A 108 7.88 -1.95 -3.64
C ARG A 108 8.74 -3.09 -3.08
N ARG A 109 8.61 -4.31 -3.64
CA ARG A 109 9.46 -5.44 -3.24
C ARG A 109 10.91 -5.27 -3.66
N GLN A 110 11.16 -4.61 -4.78
CA GLN A 110 12.54 -4.33 -5.24
C GLN A 110 13.18 -3.19 -4.45
N ASN A 111 12.43 -2.14 -4.17
CA ASN A 111 12.97 -0.95 -3.49
C ASN A 111 13.44 -1.22 -2.04
N THR A 112 12.90 -2.25 -1.37
CA THR A 112 13.34 -2.59 0.00
C THR A 112 14.82 -2.97 0.05
N THR A 113 15.32 -3.70 -0.94
CA THR A 113 16.74 -4.08 -0.97
C THR A 113 17.65 -2.89 -1.22
N ASP A 114 17.25 -2.00 -2.13
CA ASP A 114 18.01 -0.79 -2.42
C ASP A 114 18.05 0.16 -1.22
N GLU A 115 16.92 0.32 -0.52
CA GLU A 115 16.82 1.11 0.71
C GLU A 115 17.66 0.48 1.85
N ASP A 116 17.64 -0.83 2.02
CA ASP A 116 18.45 -1.53 3.00
C ASP A 116 19.95 -1.38 2.72
N VAL A 117 20.36 -1.49 1.46
CA VAL A 117 21.77 -1.30 1.05
C VAL A 117 22.20 0.16 1.23
N ILE A 118 21.36 1.13 0.83
CA ILE A 118 21.64 2.56 1.06
C ILE A 118 21.74 2.84 2.56
N GLY A 119 20.81 2.29 3.36
CA GLY A 119 20.82 2.42 4.81
C GLY A 119 22.09 1.87 5.47
N LEU A 120 22.70 0.81 4.91
CA LEU A 120 24.00 0.31 5.35
C LEU A 120 25.15 1.28 5.00
N LEU A 121 25.13 1.83 3.78
CA LEU A 121 26.14 2.78 3.32
C LEU A 121 26.09 4.09 4.13
N ASP A 122 24.87 4.59 4.38
CA ASP A 122 24.62 5.82 5.14
C ASP A 122 24.65 5.62 6.67
N ARG A 123 24.82 4.38 7.13
CA ARG A 123 24.77 4.00 8.56
C ARG A 123 23.45 4.34 9.25
N SER A 124 22.35 4.42 8.50
CA SER A 124 21.02 4.68 9.03
C SER A 124 20.29 3.40 9.44
N ASN A 125 20.77 2.21 9.03
CA ASN A 125 20.19 0.94 9.38
C ASN A 125 20.70 0.44 10.75
N VAL A 126 20.09 0.94 11.82
CA VAL A 126 20.47 0.67 13.22
C VAL A 126 20.37 -0.82 13.56
N SER A 127 19.37 -1.53 13.04
CA SER A 127 19.17 -2.95 13.34
C SER A 127 20.34 -3.84 12.89
N VAL A 128 20.91 -3.55 11.71
CA VAL A 128 22.06 -4.28 11.19
C VAL A 128 23.35 -3.90 11.92
N LEU A 129 23.47 -2.65 12.34
CA LEU A 129 24.60 -2.17 13.14
C LEU A 129 24.60 -2.82 14.53
N ASP A 130 23.45 -2.94 15.15
CA ASP A 130 23.31 -3.59 16.48
C ASP A 130 23.60 -5.10 16.40
N GLU A 131 23.12 -5.78 15.37
CA GLU A 131 23.36 -7.20 15.12
C GLU A 131 24.84 -7.50 14.87
N ASN A 132 25.58 -6.55 14.30
CA ASN A 132 26.99 -6.65 13.97
C ASN A 132 27.90 -5.74 14.83
N SER A 133 27.53 -5.50 16.08
CA SER A 133 28.20 -4.58 17.00
C SER A 133 29.71 -4.82 17.19
N ASN A 134 30.21 -6.05 16.90
CA ASN A 134 31.62 -6.40 16.94
C ASN A 134 32.40 -6.09 15.65
N LYS A 135 31.74 -5.54 14.62
CA LYS A 135 32.36 -5.20 13.33
C LYS A 135 32.32 -3.70 13.11
N ASP A 136 33.48 -3.11 12.84
CA ASP A 136 33.55 -1.69 12.47
C ASP A 136 33.01 -1.49 11.04
N ALA A 137 31.85 -0.85 10.92
CA ALA A 137 31.21 -0.54 9.64
C ALA A 137 31.97 0.46 8.77
N THR A 138 33.06 1.06 9.29
CA THR A 138 33.92 1.97 8.50
C THR A 138 34.92 1.23 7.61
N VAL A 139 35.17 -0.05 7.89
CA VAL A 139 36.11 -0.87 7.15
C VAL A 139 35.44 -1.38 5.87
N LEU A 140 36.05 -1.14 4.70
CA LEU A 140 35.51 -1.56 3.39
C LEU A 140 35.18 -3.06 3.32
N ALA A 141 35.98 -3.93 3.97
CA ALA A 141 35.69 -5.34 4.03
C ALA A 141 34.39 -5.63 4.78
N THR A 142 34.15 -4.95 5.90
CA THR A 142 32.91 -5.08 6.67
C THR A 142 31.71 -4.55 5.91
N GLN A 143 31.83 -3.40 5.23
CA GLN A 143 30.75 -2.87 4.39
C GLN A 143 30.38 -3.85 3.27
N ARG A 144 31.38 -4.43 2.60
CA ARG A 144 31.16 -5.43 1.56
C ARG A 144 30.44 -6.66 2.10
N ASP A 145 30.84 -7.14 3.26
CA ASP A 145 30.22 -8.32 3.90
C ASP A 145 28.77 -8.04 4.33
N LEU A 146 28.48 -6.85 4.84
CA LEU A 146 27.13 -6.42 5.20
C LEU A 146 26.23 -6.31 3.96
N ILE A 147 26.72 -5.69 2.88
CA ILE A 147 25.99 -5.59 1.61
C ILE A 147 25.74 -6.99 1.02
N ALA A 148 26.74 -7.87 1.02
CA ALA A 148 26.59 -9.24 0.55
C ALA A 148 25.56 -10.02 1.39
N GLY A 149 25.53 -9.78 2.69
CA GLY A 149 24.52 -10.33 3.62
C GLY A 149 23.11 -9.89 3.26
N GLU A 150 22.90 -8.58 2.98
CA GLU A 150 21.59 -8.05 2.57
C GLU A 150 21.12 -8.64 1.24
N PHE A 151 21.98 -8.71 0.24
CA PHE A 151 21.65 -9.37 -1.03
C PHE A 151 21.29 -10.84 -0.84
N SER A 152 22.04 -11.58 -0.02
CA SER A 152 21.77 -12.97 0.27
C SER A 152 20.43 -13.15 1.00
N ARG A 153 20.14 -12.31 1.98
CA ARG A 153 18.87 -12.29 2.73
C ARG A 153 17.69 -12.04 1.82
N ASP A 154 17.80 -11.01 0.95
CA ASP A 154 16.75 -10.67 0.01
C ASP A 154 16.51 -11.79 -1.01
N TYR A 155 17.57 -12.39 -1.54
CA TYR A 155 17.48 -13.53 -2.45
C TYR A 155 16.77 -14.72 -1.79
N CYS A 156 17.15 -15.09 -0.57
CA CYS A 156 16.49 -16.15 0.19
C CYS A 156 15.01 -15.83 0.43
N ARG A 157 14.68 -14.60 0.83
CA ARG A 157 13.31 -14.17 1.07
C ARG A 157 12.43 -14.28 -0.17
N ARG A 158 12.93 -13.87 -1.32
CA ARG A 158 12.13 -13.80 -2.55
C ARG A 158 12.00 -15.14 -3.26
N LEU A 159 13.04 -15.98 -3.25
CA LEU A 159 13.14 -17.15 -4.11
C LEU A 159 13.13 -18.47 -3.37
N LEU A 160 13.66 -18.51 -2.15
CA LEU A 160 13.83 -19.76 -1.42
C LEU A 160 12.79 -19.98 -0.33
N LEU A 161 12.25 -18.92 0.27
CA LEU A 161 11.26 -19.06 1.34
C LEU A 161 9.84 -19.07 0.78
N PRO A 162 8.98 -19.99 1.26
CA PRO A 162 7.57 -19.97 0.93
C PRO A 162 6.92 -18.65 1.36
N PRO A 163 5.96 -18.09 0.59
CA PRO A 163 5.30 -16.81 0.91
C PRO A 163 4.68 -16.74 2.30
N LYS A 164 4.25 -17.89 2.84
CA LYS A 164 3.68 -18.00 4.19
C LYS A 164 4.69 -17.73 5.31
N ILE A 165 5.97 -17.98 5.08
CA ILE A 165 7.04 -17.75 6.06
C ILE A 165 7.51 -16.30 6.03
N VAL A 166 7.42 -15.65 4.88
CA VAL A 166 7.84 -14.25 4.70
C VAL A 166 6.85 -13.27 5.35
N GLN A 167 5.61 -13.71 5.62
CA GLN A 167 4.53 -12.88 6.19
C GLN A 167 4.37 -13.05 7.71
N ALA A 168 5.13 -13.93 8.33
CA ALA A 168 5.16 -14.14 9.78
C ALA A 168 6.18 -13.21 10.46
#